data_c345ff86426432d64be5cd2e9239a46a
#
_entry.id   c345ff86426432d64be5cd2e9239a46a
#
_cell.length_a   1.000
_cell.length_b   1.000
_cell.length_c   1.000
_cell.angle_alpha   90.00
_cell.angle_beta   90.00
_cell.angle_gamma   90.00
#
_symmetry.space_group_name_H-M   'P 1'
#
loop_
_entity.id
_entity.type
_entity.pdbx_description
1 polymer ?
#
loop_
_entity_poly.entity_id
_entity_poly.type
_entity_poly.pdbx_seq_one_letter_code
_entity_poly.pdbx_strand_id
1 'polypeptide(L)' 'MNHQWKVKRRGFTVIIERDEEGYFVAEVPELPGCHTQAKSLGVLKKRMKEAIALCMMSRPA' A
#
# COMPACT_ATOMS: atom_id res chain seq x y z
N MET A 1 13.40 10.11 -11.37
CA MET A 1 12.53 9.02 -11.79
C MET A 1 12.03 8.23 -10.61
N ASN A 2 10.75 7.96 -10.60
CA ASN A 2 10.16 7.21 -9.50
C ASN A 2 10.43 5.72 -9.66
N HIS A 3 10.90 5.10 -8.59
CA HIS A 3 10.98 3.65 -8.55
C HIS A 3 9.64 3.09 -8.13
N GLN A 4 9.23 2.05 -8.80
CA GLN A 4 7.94 1.43 -8.54
C GLN A 4 8.14 -0.07 -8.40
N TRP A 5 7.58 -0.64 -7.35
CA TRP A 5 7.63 -2.09 -7.11
C TRP A 5 6.22 -2.63 -7.04
N LYS A 6 6.06 -3.86 -7.47
CA LYS A 6 4.78 -4.57 -7.35
C LYS A 6 5.01 -5.81 -6.52
N VAL A 7 4.23 -5.97 -5.47
CA VAL A 7 4.30 -7.16 -4.63
C VAL A 7 2.89 -7.69 -4.42
N LYS A 8 2.79 -8.96 -4.05
CA LYS A 8 1.50 -9.59 -3.76
C LYS A 8 1.32 -9.73 -2.27
N ARG A 9 0.14 -9.37 -1.78
CA ARG A 9 -0.25 -9.54 -0.40
C ARG A 9 -1.70 -9.99 -0.36
N ARG A 10 -1.94 -11.14 0.26
CA ARG A 10 -3.29 -11.70 0.39
C ARG A 10 -4.01 -11.80 -0.95
N GLY A 11 -3.27 -12.07 -2.01
CA GLY A 11 -3.84 -12.16 -3.35
C GLY A 11 -4.05 -10.84 -4.05
N PHE A 12 -3.79 -9.72 -3.37
CA PHE A 12 -3.90 -8.40 -3.98
C PHE A 12 -2.54 -7.91 -4.48
N THR A 13 -2.59 -7.08 -5.51
CA THR A 13 -1.39 -6.41 -6.00
C THR A 13 -1.17 -5.14 -5.19
N VAL A 14 0.04 -4.97 -4.66
CA VAL A 14 0.41 -3.74 -3.96
C VAL A 14 1.47 -3.03 -4.78
N ILE A 15 1.18 -1.80 -5.15
CA ILE A 15 2.12 -0.97 -5.92
C ILE A 15 2.80 -0.02 -4.94
N ILE A 16 4.12 -0.11 -4.88
CA ILE A 16 4.90 0.72 -3.97
C ILE A 16 5.74 1.69 -4.78
N GLU A 17 5.67 2.95 -4.44
CA GLU A 17 6.46 3.99 -5.07
C GLU A 17 7.18 4.81 -4.01
N ARG A 18 8.31 5.38 -4.38
CA ARG A 18 9.02 6.31 -3.52
C ARG A 18 8.85 7.71 -4.09
N ASP A 19 8.33 8.63 -3.28
CA ASP A 19 8.13 9.99 -3.76
C ASP A 19 9.40 10.83 -3.58
N GLU A 20 9.33 12.08 -4.04
CA GLU A 20 10.48 12.98 -4.03
C GLU A 20 10.94 13.35 -2.62
N GLU A 21 10.05 13.24 -1.66
CA GLU A 21 10.37 13.59 -0.26
C GLU A 21 10.92 12.40 0.51
N GLY A 22 11.06 11.25 -0.14
CA GLY A 22 11.61 10.07 0.49
C GLY A 22 10.57 9.19 1.17
N TYR A 23 9.30 9.48 1.02
CA TYR A 23 8.24 8.63 1.53
C TYR A 23 7.99 7.48 0.57
N PHE A 24 7.69 6.33 1.15
CA PHE A 24 7.21 5.20 0.38
C PHE A 24 5.70 5.22 0.42
N VAL A 25 5.08 5.14 -0.76
CA VAL A 25 3.63 5.15 -0.88
C VAL A 25 3.21 3.80 -1.45
N ALA A 26 2.21 3.20 -0.84
CA ALA A 26 1.69 1.91 -1.30
C ALA A 26 0.21 2.02 -1.57
N GLU A 27 -0.25 1.40 -2.64
CA GLU A 27 -1.68 1.36 -2.94
C GLU A 27 -2.06 0.01 -3.50
N VAL A 28 -3.32 -0.35 -3.33
CA VAL A 28 -3.88 -1.61 -3.81
C VAL A 28 -4.95 -1.26 -4.84
N PRO A 29 -4.66 -1.42 -6.15
CA PRO A 29 -5.62 -1.06 -7.19
C PRO A 29 -6.95 -1.79 -7.08
N GLU A 30 -6.92 -3.04 -6.63
CA GLU A 30 -8.13 -3.85 -6.48
C GLU A 30 -9.05 -3.34 -5.37
N LEU A 31 -8.53 -2.52 -4.47
CA LEU A 31 -9.30 -1.98 -3.34
C LEU A 31 -9.26 -0.46 -3.42
N PRO A 32 -10.22 0.17 -4.11
CA PRO A 32 -10.20 1.62 -4.28
C PRO A 32 -10.10 2.36 -2.95
N GLY A 33 -9.20 3.34 -2.91
CA GLY A 33 -8.97 4.10 -1.70
C GLY A 33 -8.04 3.45 -0.70
N CYS A 34 -7.59 2.23 -0.97
CA CYS A 34 -6.70 1.52 -0.05
C CYS A 34 -5.25 1.91 -0.36
N HIS A 35 -4.73 2.87 0.38
CA HIS A 35 -3.36 3.31 0.22
C HIS A 35 -2.81 3.77 1.56
N THR A 36 -1.48 3.81 1.65
CA THR A 36 -0.81 4.28 2.85
C THR A 36 0.58 4.76 2.48
N GLN A 37 1.24 5.44 3.41
CA GLN A 37 2.60 5.89 3.19
C GLN A 37 3.39 5.81 4.48
N ALA A 38 4.70 5.74 4.35
CA ALA A 38 5.60 5.71 5.49
C ALA A 38 7.01 6.09 5.04
N LYS A 39 7.87 6.46 5.98
CA LYS A 39 9.23 6.84 5.67
C LYS A 39 10.17 5.66 5.50
N SER A 40 9.76 4.46 5.92
CA SER A 40 10.58 3.27 5.76
C SER A 40 9.74 2.12 5.24
N LEU A 41 10.42 1.19 4.54
CA LEU A 41 9.72 0.02 4.00
C LEU A 41 9.17 -0.88 5.09
N GLY A 42 9.89 -1.02 6.21
CA GLY A 42 9.43 -1.83 7.32
C GLY A 42 8.11 -1.32 7.89
N VAL A 43 8.04 -0.01 8.12
CA VAL A 43 6.81 0.60 8.61
C VAL A 43 5.72 0.54 7.56
N LEU A 44 6.08 0.73 6.29
CA LEU A 44 5.11 0.67 5.21
C LEU A 44 4.44 -0.69 5.13
N LYS A 45 5.22 -1.76 5.22
CA LYS A 45 4.68 -3.12 5.17
C LYS A 45 3.68 -3.35 6.30
N LYS A 46 4.01 -2.89 7.49
CA LYS A 46 3.14 -3.02 8.65
C LYS A 46 1.85 -2.25 8.44
N ARG A 47 1.96 -1.01 7.98
CA ARG A 47 0.79 -0.16 7.72
C ARG A 47 -0.06 -0.71 6.59
N MET A 48 0.58 -1.26 5.55
CA MET A 48 -0.14 -1.82 4.41
C MET A 48 -0.96 -3.03 4.84
N LYS A 49 -0.39 -3.87 5.68
CA LYS A 49 -1.11 -5.04 6.21
C LYS A 49 -2.38 -4.61 6.94
N GLU A 50 -2.27 -3.58 7.78
CA GLU A 50 -3.41 -3.05 8.51
C GLU A 50 -4.41 -2.38 7.56
N ALA A 51 -3.90 -1.64 6.59
CA ALA A 51 -4.76 -0.94 5.64
C ALA A 51 -5.59 -1.92 4.81
N ILE A 52 -4.97 -3.01 4.35
CA ILE A 52 -5.70 -4.02 3.58
C ILE A 52 -6.80 -4.65 4.44
N ALA A 53 -6.47 -4.98 5.68
CA ALA A 53 -7.46 -5.56 6.59
C ALA A 53 -8.63 -4.61 6.80
N LEU A 54 -8.35 -3.33 7.01
CA LEU A 54 -9.40 -2.33 7.20
C LEU A 54 -10.22 -2.12 5.94
N CYS A 55 -9.57 -2.08 4.77
CA CYS A 55 -10.27 -1.92 3.51
C CYS A 55 -11.20 -3.09 3.24
N MET A 56 -10.78 -4.30 3.59
CA MET A 56 -11.61 -5.48 3.42
C MET A 56 -12.80 -5.48 4.38
N MET A 57 -12.59 -5.01 5.60
CA MET A 57 -13.66 -4.93 6.58
C MET A 57 -14.67 -3.84 6.28
N SER A 58 -14.21 -2.76 5.65
CA SER A 58 -15.05 -1.60 5.38
C SER A 58 -15.72 -1.64 4.02
N ARG A 59 -15.59 -2.73 3.28
CA ARG A 59 -16.20 -2.82 1.96
C ARG A 59 -17.71 -2.70 2.06
N PRO A 60 -18.30 -1.83 1.26
CA PRO A 60 -19.77 -1.79 1.18
C PRO A 60 -20.27 -3.10 0.57
N ALA A 61 -21.37 -3.54 1.06
CA ALA A 61 -21.98 -4.77 0.60
C ALA A 61 -22.41 -4.68 -0.86
#